data_7becf660965cf1cb3e97a69f2d97999c
#
_entry.id   7becf660965cf1cb3e97a69f2d97999c
#
_cell.length_a   1.000
_cell.length_b   1.000
_cell.length_c   1.000
_cell.angle_alpha   90.00
_cell.angle_beta   90.00
_cell.angle_gamma   90.00
#
_symmetry.space_group_name_H-M   'P 1'
#
loop_
_entity.id
_entity.type
_entity.pdbx_description
1 polymer ?
#
loop_
_entity_poly.entity_id
_entity_poly.type
_entity_poly.pdbx_seq_one_letter_code
_entity_poly.pdbx_strand_id
1 'polypeptide(L)'
;MLEPAYQADVVIVGAGVAGLAAAHRLTSAGVTTAVLEAAPYVGGRMATEKVDGFRLDRIGQLLSTSYPELRLTPGLDALVLRPFAPGVLVHGDGRRYRAGAPLGGGGARGALGAVRALASAPRPARTARSPRPTASTGARTGAPLGGTVGGAVGGAVDQARLGAALSRLAGVPVQRLLARPELPAALALANRGLPARTVEGFLRPLLAALLCDPELTTSSRCADLALRAFASGRLCVPEGGAETLPELLARALPPGTVHTGVRVTSIATNLVTTADHGELRCRAVLVATDARAAAGLLPGLRVPGFHPVTVVHHTADEAPATGAFLLLDADRGGPVAHTAVVSRVDPSRSPAGRPLISSTVLGTPPPDVDTAVRDHLSRLYGMSTARWETLAVHHTAEAVPAMRPPHDLRRPVRLLAGLYVCGDHRDTSTVQGALHSGHRAASAILTDLGAGPMHVAGPLRTTATATSAVPTATAAATAEETAAA
;
A
#
# COMPACT_ATOMS: atom_id res chain seq x y z
N MET A 1 -32.33 5.80 16.10
CA MET A 1 -33.44 5.16 15.37
C MET A 1 -33.37 5.61 13.94
N LEU A 2 -33.24 4.69 13.00
CA LEU A 2 -33.46 5.00 11.57
C LEU A 2 -34.96 5.18 11.41
N GLU A 3 -35.40 6.35 10.97
CA GLU A 3 -36.82 6.56 10.74
C GLU A 3 -37.36 5.62 9.67
N PRO A 4 -38.60 5.11 9.77
CA PRO A 4 -39.15 4.18 8.76
C PRO A 4 -39.28 4.74 7.34
N ALA A 5 -39.08 6.05 7.18
CA ALA A 5 -39.15 6.76 5.90
C ALA A 5 -37.77 6.93 5.21
N TYR A 6 -36.69 6.40 5.75
CA TYR A 6 -35.35 6.56 5.14
C TYR A 6 -35.23 5.66 3.90
N GLN A 7 -35.45 6.25 2.74
CA GLN A 7 -35.21 5.62 1.44
C GLN A 7 -33.91 6.17 0.87
N ALA A 8 -32.83 5.38 0.97
CA ALA A 8 -31.61 5.67 0.23
C ALA A 8 -31.71 5.04 -1.18
N ASP A 9 -31.20 5.72 -2.21
CA ASP A 9 -31.09 5.10 -3.53
C ASP A 9 -30.17 3.88 -3.47
N VAL A 10 -29.06 3.99 -2.73
CA VAL A 10 -28.08 2.92 -2.56
C VAL A 10 -27.78 2.66 -1.09
N VAL A 11 -27.88 1.40 -0.67
CA VAL A 11 -27.42 0.95 0.63
C VAL A 11 -26.09 0.20 0.45
N ILE A 12 -25.06 0.65 1.16
CA ILE A 12 -23.73 0.02 1.21
C ILE A 12 -23.59 -0.72 2.54
N VAL A 13 -23.25 -1.98 2.49
CA VAL A 13 -23.03 -2.83 3.66
C VAL A 13 -21.54 -2.95 3.93
N GLY A 14 -21.06 -2.30 4.98
CA GLY A 14 -19.66 -2.24 5.40
C GLY A 14 -19.00 -0.89 5.16
N ALA A 15 -18.48 -0.27 6.24
CA ALA A 15 -17.75 0.99 6.24
C ALA A 15 -16.21 0.79 6.23
N GLY A 16 -15.72 -0.26 5.55
CA GLY A 16 -14.32 -0.38 5.18
C GLY A 16 -13.95 0.60 4.07
N VAL A 17 -12.66 0.73 3.74
CA VAL A 17 -12.18 1.70 2.73
C VAL A 17 -12.83 1.51 1.35
N ALA A 18 -13.21 0.28 0.98
CA ALA A 18 -13.91 0.02 -0.29
C ALA A 18 -15.32 0.60 -0.30
N GLY A 19 -16.09 0.38 0.78
CA GLY A 19 -17.45 0.90 0.93
C GLY A 19 -17.47 2.42 1.02
N LEU A 20 -16.56 3.01 1.80
CA LEU A 20 -16.43 4.45 1.93
C LEU A 20 -16.02 5.12 0.61
N ALA A 21 -15.07 4.54 -0.15
CA ALA A 21 -14.71 5.04 -1.48
C ALA A 21 -15.87 4.99 -2.47
N ALA A 22 -16.68 3.92 -2.42
CA ALA A 22 -17.88 3.82 -3.23
C ALA A 22 -18.91 4.88 -2.82
N ALA A 23 -19.12 5.11 -1.51
CA ALA A 23 -20.02 6.13 -1.00
C ALA A 23 -19.66 7.52 -1.52
N HIS A 24 -18.37 7.90 -1.48
CA HIS A 24 -17.89 9.16 -2.03
C HIS A 24 -18.27 9.35 -3.49
N ARG A 25 -18.04 8.34 -4.31
CA ARG A 25 -18.35 8.42 -5.75
C ARG A 25 -19.84 8.52 -6.01
N LEU A 26 -20.67 7.81 -5.23
CA LEU A 26 -22.14 7.85 -5.38
C LEU A 26 -22.70 9.19 -4.90
N THR A 27 -22.32 9.67 -3.72
CA THR A 27 -22.78 10.95 -3.17
C THR A 27 -22.34 12.13 -4.03
N SER A 28 -21.10 12.09 -4.57
CA SER A 28 -20.61 13.10 -5.52
C SER A 28 -21.41 13.15 -6.84
N ALA A 29 -22.09 12.07 -7.21
CA ALA A 29 -22.99 12.00 -8.34
C ALA A 29 -24.46 12.33 -7.99
N GLY A 30 -24.72 12.79 -6.76
CA GLY A 30 -26.06 13.15 -6.30
C GLY A 30 -26.95 11.98 -5.92
N VAL A 31 -26.38 10.77 -5.75
CA VAL A 31 -27.13 9.56 -5.34
C VAL A 31 -27.21 9.52 -3.82
N THR A 32 -28.44 9.43 -3.30
CA THR A 32 -28.65 9.27 -1.85
C THR A 32 -28.12 7.92 -1.40
N THR A 33 -27.19 7.93 -0.44
CA THR A 33 -26.44 6.74 -0.07
C THR A 33 -26.43 6.56 1.47
N ALA A 34 -26.72 5.35 1.93
CA ALA A 34 -26.54 4.95 3.33
C ALA A 34 -25.46 3.87 3.43
N VAL A 35 -24.50 4.04 4.33
CA VAL A 35 -23.45 3.06 4.64
C VAL A 35 -23.75 2.48 6.01
N LEU A 36 -23.96 1.16 6.09
CA LEU A 36 -24.28 0.43 7.32
C LEU A 36 -23.05 -0.37 7.77
N GLU A 37 -22.58 -0.13 8.98
CA GLU A 37 -21.42 -0.80 9.58
C GLU A 37 -21.81 -1.48 10.89
N ALA A 38 -21.48 -2.76 11.02
CA ALA A 38 -21.81 -3.55 12.21
C ALA A 38 -20.98 -3.18 13.44
N ALA A 39 -19.73 -2.73 13.25
CA ALA A 39 -18.88 -2.26 14.33
C ALA A 39 -19.28 -0.84 14.78
N PRO A 40 -18.92 -0.44 16.01
CA PRO A 40 -19.16 0.93 16.49
C PRO A 40 -18.21 1.96 15.86
N TYR A 41 -17.31 1.55 14.96
CA TYR A 41 -16.32 2.37 14.28
C TYR A 41 -16.18 1.96 12.81
N VAL A 42 -15.68 2.88 11.99
CA VAL A 42 -15.38 2.65 10.57
C VAL A 42 -13.99 2.07 10.36
N GLY A 43 -13.71 1.53 9.16
CA GLY A 43 -12.36 1.14 8.73
C GLY A 43 -12.13 -0.36 8.60
N GLY A 44 -12.91 -1.19 9.25
CA GLY A 44 -12.77 -2.63 9.20
C GLY A 44 -11.37 -3.09 9.61
N ARG A 45 -10.59 -3.66 8.67
CA ARG A 45 -9.21 -4.12 8.91
C ARG A 45 -8.17 -2.99 9.08
N MET A 46 -8.48 -1.76 8.68
CA MET A 46 -7.64 -0.59 8.95
C MET A 46 -8.01 0.01 10.32
N ALA A 47 -7.71 -0.73 11.38
CA ALA A 47 -7.98 -0.35 12.75
C ALA A 47 -6.67 -0.12 13.52
N THR A 48 -6.67 0.90 14.37
CA THR A 48 -5.57 1.26 15.26
C THR A 48 -6.06 1.21 16.70
N GLU A 49 -5.35 0.50 17.57
CA GLU A 49 -5.63 0.47 19.00
C GLU A 49 -4.80 1.53 19.73
N LYS A 50 -5.37 2.16 20.74
CA LYS A 50 -4.70 3.17 21.55
C LYS A 50 -4.42 2.59 22.94
N VAL A 51 -3.14 2.43 23.27
CA VAL A 51 -2.67 1.88 24.55
C VAL A 51 -1.61 2.82 25.11
N ASP A 52 -1.81 3.39 26.28
CA ASP A 52 -0.85 4.24 27.01
C ASP A 52 -0.20 5.34 26.14
N GLY A 53 -1.01 5.95 25.26
CA GLY A 53 -0.56 6.99 24.32
C GLY A 53 0.11 6.47 23.06
N PHE A 54 0.32 5.16 22.92
CA PHE A 54 0.74 4.53 21.68
C PHE A 54 -0.44 4.28 20.74
N ARG A 55 -0.16 4.29 19.43
CA ARG A 55 -1.11 3.97 18.37
C ARG A 55 -0.65 2.74 17.60
N LEU A 56 -1.33 1.63 17.79
CA LEU A 56 -0.93 0.29 17.40
C LEU A 56 -1.83 -0.23 16.29
N ASP A 57 -1.29 -0.37 15.08
CA ASP A 57 -2.04 -0.89 13.93
C ASP A 57 -2.23 -2.40 14.04
N ARG A 58 -3.47 -2.88 13.90
CA ARG A 58 -3.77 -4.32 14.08
C ARG A 58 -3.21 -5.22 12.99
N ILE A 59 -3.05 -4.73 11.77
CA ILE A 59 -2.50 -5.51 10.64
C ILE A 59 -1.18 -4.91 10.13
N GLY A 60 -0.97 -3.61 10.26
CA GLY A 60 0.28 -2.95 9.85
C GLY A 60 0.56 -3.03 8.35
N GLN A 61 -0.48 -3.01 7.49
CA GLN A 61 -0.30 -3.10 6.05
C GLN A 61 0.49 -1.91 5.49
N LEU A 62 1.53 -2.21 4.72
CA LEU A 62 2.38 -1.21 4.09
C LEU A 62 1.67 -0.58 2.88
N LEU A 63 1.68 0.75 2.81
CA LEU A 63 1.19 1.52 1.67
C LEU A 63 2.34 1.95 0.77
N SER A 64 2.01 2.41 -0.44
CA SER A 64 2.96 3.08 -1.32
C SER A 64 2.45 4.47 -1.70
N THR A 65 3.34 5.47 -1.68
CA THR A 65 3.03 6.82 -2.15
C THR A 65 2.67 6.87 -3.65
N SER A 66 2.94 5.79 -4.39
CA SER A 66 2.60 5.64 -5.80
C SER A 66 1.19 5.07 -6.06
N TYR A 67 0.43 4.71 -5.03
CA TYR A 67 -0.93 4.22 -5.17
C TYR A 67 -1.84 5.30 -5.75
N PRO A 68 -2.38 5.13 -6.98
CA PRO A 68 -3.19 6.16 -7.62
C PRO A 68 -4.45 6.50 -6.83
N GLU A 69 -5.11 5.50 -6.25
CA GLU A 69 -6.39 5.70 -5.56
C GLU A 69 -6.25 6.58 -4.30
N LEU A 70 -5.09 6.65 -3.67
CA LEU A 70 -4.86 7.57 -2.55
C LEU A 70 -4.94 9.05 -2.95
N ARG A 71 -4.82 9.35 -4.25
CA ARG A 71 -4.93 10.71 -4.81
C ARG A 71 -6.23 10.93 -5.57
N LEU A 72 -6.86 9.86 -6.05
CA LEU A 72 -8.07 9.92 -6.87
C LEU A 72 -9.35 9.79 -6.05
N THR A 73 -9.26 9.28 -4.82
CA THR A 73 -10.41 9.10 -3.94
C THR A 73 -10.74 10.43 -3.24
N PRO A 74 -11.91 11.03 -3.47
CA PRO A 74 -12.33 12.23 -2.76
C PRO A 74 -12.36 11.99 -1.25
N GLY A 75 -12.07 13.03 -0.47
CA GLY A 75 -12.01 12.94 0.99
C GLY A 75 -10.66 12.52 1.57
N LEU A 76 -9.68 12.16 0.73
CA LEU A 76 -8.31 11.85 1.14
C LEU A 76 -7.33 13.02 0.96
N ASP A 77 -7.80 14.22 0.62
CA ASP A 77 -6.94 15.40 0.38
C ASP A 77 -6.13 15.79 1.63
N ALA A 78 -6.67 15.54 2.82
CA ALA A 78 -6.00 15.79 4.10
C ALA A 78 -5.14 14.62 4.59
N LEU A 79 -5.01 13.53 3.81
CA LEU A 79 -4.24 12.35 4.22
C LEU A 79 -2.74 12.64 4.18
N VAL A 80 -2.11 12.64 5.35
CA VAL A 80 -0.66 12.75 5.47
C VAL A 80 -0.06 11.35 5.46
N LEU A 81 0.80 11.10 4.48
CA LEU A 81 1.56 9.85 4.39
C LEU A 81 2.97 10.06 4.93
N ARG A 82 3.37 9.28 5.93
CA ARG A 82 4.71 9.27 6.51
C ARG A 82 5.56 8.20 5.81
N PRO A 83 6.51 8.59 4.94
CA PRO A 83 7.29 7.63 4.18
C PRO A 83 8.44 7.06 5.02
N PHE A 84 8.67 5.76 4.84
CA PHE A 84 9.93 5.13 5.28
C PHE A 84 11.13 5.75 4.56
N ALA A 85 12.32 5.54 5.08
CA ALA A 85 13.56 5.88 4.38
C ALA A 85 13.63 5.17 3.02
N PRO A 86 14.28 5.76 1.99
CA PRO A 86 14.31 5.18 0.65
C PRO A 86 14.96 3.81 0.59
N GLY A 87 14.29 2.83 0.00
CA GLY A 87 14.68 1.42 0.02
C GLY A 87 14.30 0.74 1.33
N VAL A 88 14.96 -0.35 1.65
CA VAL A 88 14.77 -1.14 2.87
C VAL A 88 16.13 -1.55 3.44
N LEU A 89 16.18 -1.86 4.73
CA LEU A 89 17.27 -2.64 5.31
C LEU A 89 16.93 -4.12 5.18
N VAL A 90 17.93 -4.93 4.93
CA VAL A 90 17.81 -6.38 4.88
C VAL A 90 18.83 -6.98 5.84
N HIS A 91 18.39 -7.89 6.69
CA HIS A 91 19.25 -8.74 7.47
C HIS A 91 19.47 -10.04 6.68
N GLY A 92 20.74 -10.36 6.43
CA GLY A 92 21.13 -11.58 5.73
C GLY A 92 22.60 -11.89 6.00
N ASP A 93 22.94 -13.18 6.12
CA ASP A 93 24.29 -13.65 6.49
C ASP A 93 24.82 -12.97 7.77
N GLY A 94 23.95 -12.76 8.77
CA GLY A 94 24.27 -12.12 10.04
C GLY A 94 24.65 -10.64 9.94
N ARG A 95 24.34 -9.96 8.85
CA ARG A 95 24.65 -8.55 8.59
C ARG A 95 23.45 -7.79 8.08
N ARG A 96 23.43 -6.48 8.30
CA ARG A 96 22.43 -5.57 7.75
C ARG A 96 23.01 -4.79 6.59
N TYR A 97 22.27 -4.72 5.50
CA TYR A 97 22.64 -3.93 4.32
C TYR A 97 21.41 -3.23 3.75
N ARG A 98 21.62 -2.17 3.00
CA ARG A 98 20.56 -1.40 2.36
C ARG A 98 20.33 -1.90 0.94
N ALA A 99 19.06 -2.08 0.56
CA ALA A 99 18.67 -2.55 -0.77
C ALA A 99 17.48 -1.74 -1.33
N GLY A 100 17.32 -1.76 -2.65
CA GLY A 100 16.16 -1.19 -3.33
C GLY A 100 16.03 0.33 -3.25
N ALA A 101 17.07 1.06 -2.83
CA ALA A 101 17.05 2.51 -2.91
C ALA A 101 16.98 2.95 -4.38
N PRO A 102 16.09 3.92 -4.75
CA PRO A 102 16.14 4.51 -6.08
C PRO A 102 17.54 5.07 -6.32
N LEU A 103 18.14 4.74 -7.44
CA LEU A 103 19.35 5.41 -7.91
C LEU A 103 18.95 6.89 -8.10
N GLY A 104 19.58 7.78 -7.35
CA GLY A 104 19.23 9.19 -7.15
C GLY A 104 18.62 9.90 -8.35
N GLY A 105 17.67 10.76 -8.05
CA GLY A 105 16.71 11.42 -8.93
C GLY A 105 17.18 11.79 -10.32
N GLY A 106 16.28 11.49 -11.28
CA GLY A 106 16.37 11.97 -12.65
C GLY A 106 16.78 10.91 -13.66
N GLY A 107 15.78 10.25 -14.28
CA GLY A 107 15.82 9.61 -15.59
C GLY A 107 17.07 8.82 -15.97
N ALA A 108 17.15 8.35 -17.19
CA ALA A 108 18.28 7.61 -17.79
C ALA A 108 19.68 8.23 -17.55
N ARG A 109 19.78 9.51 -17.23
CA ARG A 109 21.04 10.19 -16.88
C ARG A 109 21.58 9.79 -15.50
N GLY A 110 20.72 9.49 -14.51
CA GLY A 110 21.16 9.02 -13.17
C GLY A 110 21.70 7.60 -13.22
N ALA A 111 21.13 6.72 -14.06
CA ALA A 111 21.64 5.36 -14.25
C ALA A 111 23.02 5.34 -14.93
N LEU A 112 23.25 6.20 -15.93
CA LEU A 112 24.55 6.38 -16.59
C LEU A 112 25.59 7.00 -15.64
N GLY A 113 25.20 7.92 -14.76
CA GLY A 113 26.09 8.50 -13.75
C GLY A 113 26.55 7.47 -12.71
N ALA A 114 25.66 6.59 -12.27
CA ALA A 114 25.98 5.52 -11.32
C ALA A 114 26.91 4.46 -11.95
N VAL A 115 26.69 4.09 -13.22
CA VAL A 115 27.58 3.19 -13.97
C VAL A 115 28.97 3.83 -14.16
N ARG A 116 29.03 5.13 -14.41
CA ARG A 116 30.30 5.86 -14.60
C ARG A 116 31.07 6.03 -13.29
N ALA A 117 30.36 6.27 -12.16
CA ALA A 117 30.97 6.32 -10.83
C ALA A 117 31.52 4.95 -10.38
N LEU A 118 30.84 3.85 -10.77
CA LEU A 118 31.28 2.48 -10.49
C LEU A 118 32.45 2.05 -11.38
N ALA A 119 32.56 2.57 -12.62
CA ALA A 119 33.67 2.30 -13.50
C ALA A 119 34.99 3.04 -13.12
N SER A 120 34.86 4.13 -12.35
CA SER A 120 35.98 4.94 -11.87
C SER A 120 36.45 4.63 -10.44
N ALA A 121 35.83 3.66 -9.75
CA ALA A 121 36.27 3.23 -8.42
C ALA A 121 37.61 2.49 -8.51
N PRO A 122 38.63 2.84 -7.69
CA PRO A 122 39.92 2.18 -7.69
C PRO A 122 39.78 0.68 -7.37
N ARG A 123 40.39 -0.18 -8.21
CA ARG A 123 40.46 -1.62 -7.91
C ARG A 123 41.24 -1.81 -6.62
N PRO A 124 40.70 -2.61 -5.64
CA PRO A 124 41.50 -2.93 -4.44
C PRO A 124 42.76 -3.71 -4.88
N ALA A 125 43.90 -3.19 -4.47
CA ALA A 125 45.19 -3.85 -4.68
C ALA A 125 45.18 -5.23 -4.00
N ARG A 126 45.60 -6.25 -4.73
CA ARG A 126 45.88 -7.58 -4.17
C ARG A 126 47.02 -7.45 -3.18
N THR A 127 46.73 -7.43 -1.90
CA THR A 127 47.74 -7.54 -0.84
C THR A 127 48.02 -9.01 -0.53
N ALA A 128 49.31 -9.30 -0.54
CA ALA A 128 49.90 -10.59 -0.19
C ALA A 128 49.67 -10.98 1.27
N ARG A 129 49.72 -12.29 1.48
CA ARG A 129 49.81 -13.11 2.71
C ARG A 129 49.99 -12.37 4.03
N SER A 130 49.17 -12.80 4.98
CA SER A 130 49.16 -12.48 6.43
C SER A 130 50.40 -12.86 7.19
N PRO A 131 50.60 -12.25 8.36
CA PRO A 131 50.98 -12.97 9.57
C PRO A 131 49.93 -12.85 10.71
N ARG A 132 49.98 -13.81 11.61
CA ARG A 132 49.08 -14.13 12.73
C ARG A 132 48.93 -13.00 13.76
N PRO A 133 47.82 -12.96 14.53
CA PRO A 133 47.53 -11.89 15.46
C PRO A 133 48.14 -12.11 16.85
N THR A 134 48.62 -11.06 17.45
CA THR A 134 48.81 -10.93 18.88
C THR A 134 47.65 -10.09 19.45
N ALA A 135 47.13 -10.57 20.59
CA ALA A 135 46.03 -9.95 21.32
C ALA A 135 46.43 -8.60 21.91
N SER A 136 45.54 -7.62 21.84
CA SER A 136 45.44 -6.54 22.82
C SER A 136 44.02 -6.02 22.91
N THR A 137 43.52 -6.06 24.12
CA THR A 137 42.28 -5.49 24.67
C THR A 137 42.16 -3.99 24.41
N GLY A 138 40.97 -3.57 23.99
CA GLY A 138 40.60 -2.15 23.90
C GLY A 138 39.21 -1.93 23.38
N ALA A 139 38.26 -1.72 24.25
CA ALA A 139 36.89 -1.30 23.93
C ALA A 139 36.90 0.01 23.17
N ARG A 140 36.21 0.04 22.04
CA ARG A 140 35.77 1.27 21.38
C ARG A 140 34.38 1.10 20.85
N THR A 141 33.47 1.80 21.50
CA THR A 141 32.10 2.10 21.10
C THR A 141 32.09 2.96 19.82
N GLY A 142 31.18 2.65 18.91
CA GLY A 142 30.86 3.51 17.75
C GLY A 142 31.39 2.96 16.42
N ALA A 143 30.64 2.04 15.82
CA ALA A 143 30.90 1.65 14.43
C ALA A 143 30.23 2.68 13.49
N PRO A 144 30.97 3.24 12.50
CA PRO A 144 30.39 4.13 11.51
C PRO A 144 29.52 3.34 10.52
N LEU A 145 28.38 3.94 10.13
CA LEU A 145 27.45 3.46 9.10
C LEU A 145 28.07 3.49 7.68
N GLY A 146 29.30 3.02 7.52
CA GLY A 146 30.03 2.96 6.25
C GLY A 146 30.47 1.54 5.95
N GLY A 147 29.55 0.56 5.95
CA GLY A 147 29.82 -0.81 5.52
C GLY A 147 29.82 -0.92 4.02
N THR A 148 30.95 -1.30 3.45
CA THR A 148 31.16 -1.64 2.04
C THR A 148 30.09 -2.62 1.55
N VAL A 149 29.47 -2.25 0.43
CA VAL A 149 28.43 -2.94 -0.33
C VAL A 149 28.97 -4.27 -0.88
N GLY A 150 28.87 -5.33 -0.12
CA GLY A 150 29.35 -6.68 -0.48
C GLY A 150 28.62 -7.80 0.26
N GLY A 151 27.35 -7.56 0.67
CA GLY A 151 26.50 -8.53 1.37
C GLY A 151 25.54 -9.27 0.41
N ALA A 152 24.61 -10.03 0.98
CA ALA A 152 23.70 -10.99 0.33
C ALA A 152 22.94 -10.55 -0.95
N VAL A 153 22.95 -9.28 -1.34
CA VAL A 153 22.35 -8.80 -2.63
C VAL A 153 23.29 -8.93 -3.83
N GLY A 154 24.50 -9.45 -3.62
CA GLY A 154 25.48 -9.55 -4.72
C GLY A 154 26.34 -8.31 -4.90
N GLY A 155 27.35 -8.39 -5.78
CA GLY A 155 28.27 -7.29 -6.08
C GLY A 155 27.57 -6.11 -6.76
N ALA A 156 28.33 -5.01 -6.97
CA ALA A 156 27.84 -3.79 -7.62
C ALA A 156 27.09 -4.04 -8.95
N VAL A 157 27.48 -5.06 -9.71
CA VAL A 157 26.82 -5.46 -10.97
C VAL A 157 25.41 -5.98 -10.73
N ASP A 158 25.19 -6.80 -9.69
CA ASP A 158 23.88 -7.36 -9.40
C ASP A 158 22.93 -6.28 -8.87
N GLN A 159 23.43 -5.35 -8.08
CA GLN A 159 22.65 -4.18 -7.65
C GLN A 159 22.27 -3.28 -8.82
N ALA A 160 23.19 -3.06 -9.76
CA ALA A 160 22.90 -2.30 -10.98
C ALA A 160 21.84 -3.01 -11.84
N ARG A 161 21.93 -4.34 -11.99
CA ARG A 161 20.92 -5.15 -12.69
C ARG A 161 19.56 -5.09 -12.01
N LEU A 162 19.52 -5.20 -10.68
CA LEU A 162 18.30 -5.08 -9.90
C LEU A 162 17.69 -3.68 -10.06
N GLY A 163 18.49 -2.63 -9.90
CA GLY A 163 18.05 -1.25 -10.09
C GLY A 163 17.48 -1.00 -11.49
N ALA A 164 18.17 -1.50 -12.53
CA ALA A 164 17.68 -1.40 -13.91
C ALA A 164 16.38 -2.20 -14.14
N ALA A 165 16.24 -3.37 -13.50
CA ALA A 165 15.02 -4.18 -13.60
C ALA A 165 13.84 -3.48 -12.93
N LEU A 166 14.02 -2.92 -11.72
CA LEU A 166 12.99 -2.16 -11.00
C LEU A 166 12.61 -0.87 -11.75
N SER A 167 13.59 -0.13 -12.27
CA SER A 167 13.34 1.09 -13.07
C SER A 167 12.55 0.79 -14.34
N ARG A 168 12.86 -0.29 -15.03
CA ARG A 168 12.08 -0.74 -16.20
C ARG A 168 10.66 -1.10 -15.78
N LEU A 169 10.49 -1.82 -14.67
CA LEU A 169 9.17 -2.24 -14.17
C LEU A 169 8.31 -1.03 -13.80
N ALA A 170 8.90 0.00 -13.20
CA ALA A 170 8.22 1.26 -12.88
C ALA A 170 7.59 1.92 -14.11
N GLY A 171 8.26 1.87 -15.25
CA GLY A 171 7.79 2.44 -16.53
C GLY A 171 6.80 1.57 -17.32
N VAL A 172 6.57 0.30 -16.93
CA VAL A 172 5.63 -0.58 -17.65
C VAL A 172 4.19 -0.18 -17.37
N PRO A 173 3.33 0.05 -18.38
CA PRO A 173 1.91 0.26 -18.19
C PRO A 173 1.24 -0.93 -17.46
N VAL A 174 0.31 -0.64 -16.54
CA VAL A 174 -0.38 -1.66 -15.75
C VAL A 174 -1.02 -2.73 -16.64
N GLN A 175 -1.67 -2.32 -17.74
CA GLN A 175 -2.32 -3.24 -18.68
C GLN A 175 -1.36 -4.26 -19.28
N ARG A 176 -0.11 -3.87 -19.54
CA ARG A 176 0.93 -4.79 -20.03
C ARG A 176 1.39 -5.78 -18.96
N LEU A 177 1.40 -5.36 -17.69
CA LEU A 177 1.70 -6.28 -16.59
C LEU A 177 0.59 -7.31 -16.43
N LEU A 178 -0.67 -6.89 -16.52
CA LEU A 178 -1.83 -7.76 -16.41
C LEU A 178 -1.98 -8.73 -17.60
N ALA A 179 -1.43 -8.40 -18.77
CA ALA A 179 -1.44 -9.26 -19.95
C ALA A 179 -0.33 -10.34 -19.93
N ARG A 180 0.58 -10.32 -18.96
CA ARG A 180 1.65 -11.34 -18.87
C ARG A 180 1.08 -12.71 -18.52
N PRO A 181 1.76 -13.81 -18.92
CA PRO A 181 1.44 -15.14 -18.42
C PRO A 181 1.41 -15.15 -16.89
N GLU A 182 0.42 -15.82 -16.33
CA GLU A 182 0.21 -15.86 -14.89
C GLU A 182 0.81 -17.14 -14.30
N LEU A 183 1.65 -16.97 -13.29
CA LEU A 183 2.32 -18.02 -12.54
C LEU A 183 2.26 -17.66 -11.04
N PRO A 184 2.50 -18.60 -10.12
CA PRO A 184 2.87 -18.23 -8.74
C PRO A 184 4.10 -17.33 -8.74
N ALA A 185 4.12 -16.30 -7.89
CA ALA A 185 5.19 -15.30 -7.86
C ALA A 185 6.56 -15.94 -7.62
N ALA A 186 6.65 -16.97 -6.79
CA ALA A 186 7.89 -17.72 -6.57
C ALA A 186 8.49 -18.27 -7.87
N LEU A 187 7.66 -18.92 -8.71
CA LEU A 187 8.10 -19.45 -10.01
C LEU A 187 8.44 -18.33 -11.00
N ALA A 188 7.64 -17.29 -11.02
CA ALA A 188 7.92 -16.14 -11.89
C ALA A 188 9.25 -15.45 -11.54
N LEU A 189 9.59 -15.34 -10.25
CA LEU A 189 10.89 -14.82 -9.81
C LEU A 189 12.06 -15.69 -10.27
N ALA A 190 11.95 -17.00 -10.09
CA ALA A 190 12.97 -17.96 -10.54
C ALA A 190 13.25 -17.85 -12.05
N ASN A 191 12.21 -17.57 -12.84
CA ASN A 191 12.29 -17.46 -14.30
C ASN A 191 12.82 -16.10 -14.80
N ARG A 192 13.11 -15.14 -13.91
CA ARG A 192 13.57 -13.78 -14.34
C ARG A 192 15.04 -13.69 -14.72
N GLY A 193 15.82 -14.74 -14.56
CA GLY A 193 17.25 -14.72 -14.84
C GLY A 193 18.06 -13.80 -13.92
N LEU A 194 17.52 -13.50 -12.74
CA LEU A 194 18.24 -12.78 -11.70
C LEU A 194 19.05 -13.77 -10.85
N PRO A 195 20.21 -13.36 -10.30
CA PRO A 195 20.97 -14.21 -9.40
C PRO A 195 20.13 -14.68 -8.21
N ALA A 196 20.27 -15.97 -7.82
CA ALA A 196 19.53 -16.55 -6.71
C ALA A 196 19.66 -15.72 -5.42
N ARG A 197 20.88 -15.22 -5.12
CA ARG A 197 21.13 -14.33 -3.98
C ARG A 197 20.33 -13.02 -4.02
N THR A 198 20.06 -12.46 -5.19
CA THR A 198 19.23 -11.25 -5.35
C THR A 198 17.76 -11.60 -5.14
N VAL A 199 17.34 -12.76 -5.63
CA VAL A 199 15.95 -13.24 -5.44
C VAL A 199 15.72 -13.57 -3.96
N GLU A 200 16.52 -14.44 -3.36
CA GLU A 200 16.33 -14.90 -1.98
C GLU A 200 16.71 -13.83 -0.95
N GLY A 201 17.79 -13.07 -1.21
CA GLY A 201 18.28 -12.05 -0.27
C GLY A 201 17.51 -10.74 -0.31
N PHE A 202 16.67 -10.48 -1.32
CA PHE A 202 15.94 -9.21 -1.39
C PHE A 202 14.51 -9.31 -1.92
N LEU A 203 14.31 -9.87 -3.13
CA LEU A 203 12.98 -9.82 -3.76
C LEU A 203 11.96 -10.68 -3.04
N ARG A 204 12.33 -11.86 -2.58
CA ARG A 204 11.46 -12.74 -1.81
C ARG A 204 11.02 -12.12 -0.49
N PRO A 205 11.93 -11.68 0.43
CA PRO A 205 11.51 -11.05 1.68
C PRO A 205 10.72 -9.75 1.45
N LEU A 206 11.06 -8.94 0.44
CA LEU A 206 10.29 -7.75 0.10
C LEU A 206 8.86 -8.10 -0.35
N LEU A 207 8.71 -9.05 -1.28
CA LEU A 207 7.38 -9.46 -1.74
C LEU A 207 6.58 -10.16 -0.66
N ALA A 208 7.20 -10.98 0.19
CA ALA A 208 6.55 -11.59 1.34
C ALA A 208 5.94 -10.50 2.26
N ALA A 209 6.70 -9.44 2.54
CA ALA A 209 6.22 -8.31 3.33
C ALA A 209 5.09 -7.54 2.65
N LEU A 210 5.20 -7.26 1.34
CA LEU A 210 4.21 -6.46 0.59
C LEU A 210 2.89 -7.21 0.34
N LEU A 211 2.96 -8.53 0.17
CA LEU A 211 1.82 -9.39 -0.17
C LEU A 211 1.28 -10.16 1.04
N CYS A 212 1.96 -10.08 2.18
CA CYS A 212 1.71 -10.91 3.37
C CYS A 212 1.73 -12.42 3.07
N ASP A 213 2.47 -12.84 2.05
CA ASP A 213 2.56 -14.22 1.55
C ASP A 213 4.01 -14.73 1.62
N PRO A 214 4.41 -15.45 2.67
CA PRO A 214 5.79 -15.90 2.86
C PRO A 214 6.24 -16.91 1.79
N GLU A 215 5.29 -17.68 1.24
CA GLU A 215 5.57 -18.72 0.23
C GLU A 215 5.51 -18.18 -1.20
N LEU A 216 5.06 -16.93 -1.40
CA LEU A 216 4.87 -16.30 -2.70
C LEU A 216 4.01 -17.13 -3.66
N THR A 217 2.93 -17.69 -3.13
CA THR A 217 1.90 -18.41 -3.89
C THR A 217 1.01 -17.47 -4.70
N THR A 218 1.05 -16.19 -4.36
CA THR A 218 0.32 -15.08 -5.00
C THR A 218 0.64 -15.00 -6.49
N SER A 219 -0.34 -14.58 -7.30
CA SER A 219 -0.21 -14.34 -8.74
C SER A 219 0.97 -13.42 -9.05
N SER A 220 1.77 -13.82 -10.03
CA SER A 220 2.90 -13.03 -10.53
C SER A 220 2.49 -11.65 -11.03
N ARG A 221 1.26 -11.48 -11.51
CA ARG A 221 0.70 -10.19 -11.92
C ARG A 221 0.53 -9.26 -10.72
N CYS A 222 0.02 -9.77 -9.59
CA CYS A 222 -0.07 -9.02 -8.33
C CYS A 222 1.32 -8.67 -7.78
N ALA A 223 2.25 -9.63 -7.83
CA ALA A 223 3.64 -9.40 -7.43
C ALA A 223 4.33 -8.32 -8.29
N ASP A 224 4.08 -8.32 -9.61
CA ASP A 224 4.59 -7.29 -10.51
C ASP A 224 4.02 -5.90 -10.19
N LEU A 225 2.73 -5.82 -9.85
CA LEU A 225 2.10 -4.57 -9.41
C LEU A 225 2.70 -4.06 -8.10
N ALA A 226 2.94 -4.96 -7.12
CA ALA A 226 3.58 -4.61 -5.85
C ALA A 226 5.02 -4.11 -6.05
N LEU A 227 5.83 -4.80 -6.86
CA LEU A 227 7.18 -4.36 -7.21
C LEU A 227 7.19 -3.05 -8.00
N ARG A 228 6.23 -2.86 -8.90
CA ARG A 228 6.06 -1.60 -9.62
C ARG A 228 5.75 -0.45 -8.67
N ALA A 229 4.83 -0.66 -7.73
CA ALA A 229 4.49 0.34 -6.72
C ALA A 229 5.71 0.69 -5.84
N PHE A 230 6.48 -0.32 -5.41
CA PHE A 230 7.73 -0.11 -4.68
C PHE A 230 8.77 0.67 -5.48
N ALA A 231 8.92 0.36 -6.78
CA ALA A 231 9.89 1.02 -7.66
C ALA A 231 9.48 2.45 -8.06
N SER A 232 8.17 2.75 -8.08
CA SER A 232 7.63 4.06 -8.52
C SER A 232 7.39 5.02 -7.36
N GLY A 233 7.42 4.55 -6.11
CA GLY A 233 7.11 5.34 -4.93
C GLY A 233 7.97 4.97 -3.73
N ARG A 234 7.47 5.30 -2.56
CA ARG A 234 8.07 4.95 -1.27
C ARG A 234 7.05 4.20 -0.43
N LEU A 235 7.50 3.23 0.33
CA LEU A 235 6.69 2.64 1.38
C LEU A 235 6.34 3.71 2.40
N CYS A 236 5.13 3.69 2.90
CA CYS A 236 4.64 4.69 3.84
C CYS A 236 3.54 4.11 4.74
N VAL A 237 3.24 4.85 5.79
CA VAL A 237 2.10 4.63 6.69
C VAL A 237 1.28 5.91 6.79
N PRO A 238 -0.03 5.85 7.06
CA PRO A 238 -0.81 7.03 7.39
C PRO A 238 -0.33 7.63 8.71
N GLU A 239 -0.26 8.95 8.78
CA GLU A 239 0.04 9.65 10.03
C GLU A 239 -1.06 9.37 11.06
N GLY A 240 -0.64 9.08 12.29
CA GLY A 240 -1.56 8.82 13.39
C GLY A 240 -2.14 7.41 13.43
N GLY A 241 -1.92 6.55 12.42
CA GLY A 241 -2.42 5.17 12.40
C GLY A 241 -3.18 4.81 11.14
N ALA A 242 -3.41 3.51 10.96
CA ALA A 242 -4.17 3.01 9.82
C ALA A 242 -5.61 3.52 9.80
N GLU A 243 -6.21 3.73 10.98
CA GLU A 243 -7.58 4.24 11.14
C GLU A 243 -7.79 5.63 10.52
N THR A 244 -6.72 6.44 10.41
CA THR A 244 -6.82 7.82 9.88
C THR A 244 -7.39 7.85 8.47
N LEU A 245 -7.05 6.89 7.62
CA LEU A 245 -7.54 6.86 6.23
C LEU A 245 -9.07 6.65 6.16
N PRO A 246 -9.65 5.59 6.74
CA PRO A 246 -11.12 5.41 6.72
C PRO A 246 -11.87 6.51 7.51
N GLU A 247 -11.29 7.05 8.58
CA GLU A 247 -11.90 8.17 9.31
C GLU A 247 -11.98 9.44 8.47
N LEU A 248 -10.94 9.76 7.67
CA LEU A 248 -10.97 10.87 6.74
C LEU A 248 -12.07 10.68 5.69
N LEU A 249 -12.16 9.48 5.11
CA LEU A 249 -13.23 9.16 4.17
C LEU A 249 -14.61 9.33 4.81
N ALA A 250 -14.83 8.79 6.00
CA ALA A 250 -16.13 8.89 6.67
C ALA A 250 -16.49 10.34 7.01
N ARG A 251 -15.55 11.14 7.50
CA ARG A 251 -15.77 12.55 7.87
C ARG A 251 -16.06 13.45 6.67
N ALA A 252 -15.54 13.12 5.50
CA ALA A 252 -15.75 13.90 4.28
C ALA A 252 -17.06 13.56 3.54
N LEU A 253 -17.79 12.55 3.98
CA LEU A 253 -19.14 12.23 3.47
C LEU A 253 -20.18 13.18 4.10
N PRO A 254 -21.33 13.41 3.43
CA PRO A 254 -22.43 14.17 3.99
C PRO A 254 -22.87 13.61 5.35
N PRO A 255 -23.24 14.46 6.32
CA PRO A 255 -23.77 14.01 7.60
C PRO A 255 -24.94 13.04 7.44
N GLY A 256 -24.95 11.98 8.27
CA GLY A 256 -26.01 10.96 8.21
C GLY A 256 -25.84 9.92 7.11
N THR A 257 -24.73 9.96 6.34
CA THR A 257 -24.43 8.91 5.34
C THR A 257 -23.95 7.61 5.99
N VAL A 258 -23.16 7.67 7.06
CA VAL A 258 -22.55 6.49 7.71
C VAL A 258 -23.26 6.21 9.05
N HIS A 259 -23.72 4.97 9.20
CA HIS A 259 -24.40 4.46 10.40
C HIS A 259 -23.59 3.29 10.96
N THR A 260 -22.94 3.50 12.09
CA THR A 260 -22.19 2.47 12.82
C THR A 260 -23.08 1.74 13.84
N GLY A 261 -22.71 0.53 14.26
CA GLY A 261 -23.50 -0.31 15.15
C GLY A 261 -24.73 -0.95 14.49
N VAL A 262 -24.84 -0.87 13.16
CA VAL A 262 -25.98 -1.41 12.40
C VAL A 262 -25.56 -2.69 11.67
N ARG A 263 -25.98 -3.83 12.21
CA ARG A 263 -25.70 -5.13 11.64
C ARG A 263 -26.74 -5.53 10.59
N VAL A 264 -26.28 -5.76 9.36
CA VAL A 264 -27.12 -6.34 8.29
C VAL A 264 -27.15 -7.86 8.43
N THR A 265 -28.33 -8.44 8.36
CA THR A 265 -28.56 -9.90 8.50
C THR A 265 -28.92 -10.58 7.19
N SER A 266 -29.60 -9.87 6.28
CA SER A 266 -29.93 -10.36 4.96
C SER A 266 -30.06 -9.24 3.93
N ILE A 267 -29.94 -9.60 2.66
CA ILE A 267 -30.06 -8.64 1.54
C ILE A 267 -30.84 -9.26 0.38
N ALA A 268 -31.53 -8.39 -0.35
CA ALA A 268 -32.08 -8.67 -1.69
C ALA A 268 -31.66 -7.53 -2.62
N THR A 269 -32.06 -7.54 -3.89
CA THR A 269 -31.65 -6.53 -4.89
C THR A 269 -32.08 -5.10 -4.53
N ASN A 270 -33.15 -4.97 -3.74
CA ASN A 270 -33.76 -3.69 -3.37
C ASN A 270 -34.15 -3.58 -1.89
N LEU A 271 -33.64 -4.50 -1.07
CA LEU A 271 -34.00 -4.60 0.34
C LEU A 271 -32.79 -5.04 1.16
N VAL A 272 -32.60 -4.38 2.30
CA VAL A 272 -31.60 -4.75 3.32
C VAL A 272 -32.33 -4.93 4.64
N THR A 273 -32.16 -6.08 5.30
CA THR A 273 -32.71 -6.36 6.63
C THR A 273 -31.59 -6.20 7.66
N THR A 274 -31.86 -5.47 8.72
CA THR A 274 -30.93 -5.27 9.83
C THR A 274 -31.39 -6.03 11.07
N ALA A 275 -30.49 -6.26 12.01
CA ALA A 275 -30.82 -6.96 13.26
C ALA A 275 -31.81 -6.16 14.12
N ASP A 276 -31.60 -4.84 14.27
CA ASP A 276 -32.26 -4.03 15.28
C ASP A 276 -33.06 -2.85 14.72
N HIS A 277 -32.93 -2.57 13.39
CA HIS A 277 -33.53 -1.37 12.77
C HIS A 277 -34.53 -1.72 11.65
N GLY A 278 -34.93 -3.01 11.53
CA GLY A 278 -35.91 -3.44 10.54
C GLY A 278 -35.37 -3.46 9.11
N GLU A 279 -36.23 -3.19 8.14
CA GLU A 279 -35.97 -3.28 6.72
C GLU A 279 -35.77 -1.91 6.09
N LEU A 280 -34.76 -1.78 5.21
CA LEU A 280 -34.49 -0.59 4.40
C LEU A 280 -34.69 -0.93 2.93
N ARG A 281 -35.55 -0.18 2.25
CA ARG A 281 -35.75 -0.27 0.81
C ARG A 281 -34.78 0.65 0.07
N CYS A 282 -34.26 0.19 -1.07
CA CYS A 282 -33.30 0.92 -1.88
C CYS A 282 -33.45 0.53 -3.36
N ARG A 283 -32.75 1.22 -4.25
CA ARG A 283 -32.68 0.88 -5.68
C ARG A 283 -31.53 -0.07 -5.96
N ALA A 284 -30.49 -0.04 -5.14
CA ALA A 284 -29.33 -0.93 -5.27
C ALA A 284 -28.67 -1.20 -3.90
N VAL A 285 -28.13 -2.41 -3.74
CA VAL A 285 -27.35 -2.84 -2.61
C VAL A 285 -25.92 -3.11 -3.02
N LEU A 286 -24.93 -2.53 -2.32
CA LEU A 286 -23.52 -2.80 -2.47
C LEU A 286 -22.99 -3.50 -1.22
N VAL A 287 -22.56 -4.75 -1.36
CA VAL A 287 -21.85 -5.47 -0.29
C VAL A 287 -20.37 -5.13 -0.35
N ALA A 288 -19.88 -4.45 0.69
CA ALA A 288 -18.51 -3.95 0.82
C ALA A 288 -17.81 -4.49 2.08
N THR A 289 -18.30 -5.60 2.61
CA THR A 289 -17.73 -6.31 3.78
C THR A 289 -16.47 -7.11 3.38
N ASP A 290 -15.83 -7.75 4.36
CA ASP A 290 -14.83 -8.77 4.07
C ASP A 290 -15.44 -9.94 3.26
N ALA A 291 -14.57 -10.79 2.69
CA ALA A 291 -15.00 -11.85 1.77
C ALA A 291 -15.89 -12.92 2.44
N ARG A 292 -15.70 -13.19 3.74
CA ARG A 292 -16.48 -14.19 4.47
C ARG A 292 -17.88 -13.66 4.79
N ALA A 293 -17.96 -12.45 5.33
CA ALA A 293 -19.24 -11.80 5.60
C ALA A 293 -20.01 -11.55 4.28
N ALA A 294 -19.31 -11.18 3.21
CA ALA A 294 -19.92 -11.06 1.88
C ALA A 294 -20.53 -12.38 1.40
N ALA A 295 -19.84 -13.51 1.59
CA ALA A 295 -20.36 -14.83 1.20
C ALA A 295 -21.56 -15.28 2.06
N GLY A 296 -21.62 -14.84 3.33
CA GLY A 296 -22.77 -15.05 4.19
C GLY A 296 -24.03 -14.32 3.70
N LEU A 297 -23.85 -13.11 3.16
CA LEU A 297 -24.95 -12.29 2.61
C LEU A 297 -25.28 -12.64 1.15
N LEU A 298 -24.33 -13.19 0.41
CA LEU A 298 -24.41 -13.49 -1.04
C LEU A 298 -24.15 -14.97 -1.28
N PRO A 299 -25.17 -15.84 -1.17
CA PRO A 299 -25.03 -17.27 -1.42
C PRO A 299 -24.40 -17.53 -2.80
N GLY A 300 -23.39 -18.41 -2.84
CA GLY A 300 -22.64 -18.71 -4.06
C GLY A 300 -21.41 -17.83 -4.30
N LEU A 301 -21.17 -16.80 -3.52
CA LEU A 301 -19.92 -16.05 -3.59
C LEU A 301 -18.77 -16.92 -3.03
N ARG A 302 -17.75 -17.13 -3.85
CA ARG A 302 -16.59 -17.93 -3.44
C ARG A 302 -15.72 -17.15 -2.45
N VAL A 303 -15.51 -17.71 -1.26
CA VAL A 303 -14.56 -17.20 -0.27
C VAL A 303 -13.13 -17.59 -0.68
N PRO A 304 -12.18 -16.63 -0.82
CA PRO A 304 -10.79 -16.98 -1.06
C PRO A 304 -10.15 -17.59 0.20
N GLY A 305 -9.01 -18.27 0.05
CA GLY A 305 -8.14 -18.50 1.21
C GLY A 305 -7.58 -17.17 1.73
N PHE A 306 -6.98 -17.19 2.92
CA PHE A 306 -6.40 -16.00 3.53
C PHE A 306 -4.97 -16.27 3.95
N HIS A 307 -4.18 -15.20 4.01
CA HIS A 307 -2.88 -15.15 4.65
C HIS A 307 -3.06 -14.54 6.04
N PRO A 308 -2.80 -15.30 7.13
CA PRO A 308 -2.86 -14.74 8.47
C PRO A 308 -1.65 -13.84 8.74
N VAL A 309 -1.88 -12.83 9.56
CA VAL A 309 -0.87 -11.86 9.98
C VAL A 309 -0.94 -11.69 11.49
N THR A 310 0.22 -11.68 12.14
CA THR A 310 0.36 -11.30 13.54
C THR A 310 1.30 -10.11 13.63
N VAL A 311 0.87 -9.05 14.31
CA VAL A 311 1.70 -7.87 14.59
C VAL A 311 1.98 -7.81 16.08
N VAL A 312 3.25 -7.75 16.43
CA VAL A 312 3.72 -7.61 17.82
C VAL A 312 4.32 -6.22 17.98
N HIS A 313 3.81 -5.48 18.95
CA HIS A 313 4.24 -4.13 19.25
C HIS A 313 5.04 -4.10 20.55
N HIS A 314 6.22 -3.50 20.47
CA HIS A 314 7.10 -3.32 21.62
C HIS A 314 7.47 -1.85 21.82
N THR A 315 7.82 -1.53 23.07
CA THR A 315 8.56 -0.32 23.40
C THR A 315 9.84 -0.68 24.13
N ALA A 316 10.77 0.24 24.19
CA ALA A 316 12.09 0.06 24.82
C ALA A 316 12.60 1.38 25.40
N ASP A 317 13.65 1.34 26.23
CA ASP A 317 14.31 2.55 26.73
C ASP A 317 15.03 3.29 25.58
N GLU A 318 15.66 2.53 24.69
CA GLU A 318 16.41 3.05 23.55
C GLU A 318 15.89 2.48 22.23
N ALA A 319 15.76 3.36 21.23
CA ALA A 319 15.36 2.94 19.89
C ALA A 319 16.50 2.19 19.19
N PRO A 320 16.20 1.05 18.51
CA PRO A 320 17.19 0.42 17.63
C PRO A 320 17.74 1.39 16.58
N ALA A 321 19.04 1.29 16.28
CA ALA A 321 19.76 2.20 15.38
C ALA A 321 19.50 1.89 13.88
N THR A 322 18.22 1.72 13.49
CA THR A 322 17.81 1.48 12.11
C THR A 322 17.17 2.70 11.46
N GLY A 323 16.98 3.79 12.23
CA GLY A 323 16.30 4.98 11.70
C GLY A 323 14.87 4.68 11.23
N ALA A 324 14.43 5.36 10.18
CA ALA A 324 13.10 5.21 9.59
C ALA A 324 13.04 4.13 8.49
N PHE A 325 13.87 3.11 8.53
CA PHE A 325 13.85 2.03 7.56
C PHE A 325 12.92 0.90 7.96
N LEU A 326 12.29 0.27 6.97
CA LEU A 326 11.74 -1.07 7.12
C LEU A 326 12.90 -2.08 7.08
N LEU A 327 12.97 -2.97 8.06
CA LEU A 327 13.95 -4.05 8.14
C LEU A 327 13.28 -5.38 7.79
N LEU A 328 13.83 -6.05 6.78
CA LEU A 328 13.40 -7.37 6.30
C LEU A 328 14.36 -8.44 6.81
N ASP A 329 13.85 -9.64 7.11
CA ASP A 329 14.67 -10.81 7.35
C ASP A 329 14.78 -11.66 6.07
N ALA A 330 16.02 -11.78 5.53
CA ALA A 330 16.32 -12.64 4.39
C ALA A 330 16.79 -14.04 4.81
N ASP A 331 17.32 -14.17 6.01
CA ASP A 331 17.80 -15.46 6.55
C ASP A 331 16.64 -16.38 6.96
N ARG A 332 15.46 -15.79 7.17
CA ARG A 332 14.30 -16.50 7.73
C ARG A 332 14.66 -17.24 9.05
N GLY A 333 15.48 -16.57 9.84
CA GLY A 333 16.05 -17.12 11.07
C GLY A 333 15.08 -17.18 12.26
N GLY A 334 13.84 -16.71 12.09
CA GLY A 334 12.81 -16.70 13.12
C GLY A 334 11.44 -16.24 12.56
N PRO A 335 10.46 -15.95 13.43
CA PRO A 335 9.09 -15.69 12.99
C PRO A 335 8.89 -14.33 12.33
N VAL A 336 9.74 -13.34 12.59
CA VAL A 336 9.58 -11.97 12.09
C VAL A 336 9.96 -11.89 10.62
N ALA A 337 9.00 -11.57 9.76
CA ALA A 337 9.26 -11.32 8.34
C ALA A 337 9.81 -9.90 8.09
N HIS A 338 9.26 -8.92 8.80
CA HIS A 338 9.74 -7.54 8.78
C HIS A 338 9.43 -6.80 10.08
N THR A 339 10.20 -5.77 10.36
CA THR A 339 10.05 -4.94 11.54
C THR A 339 10.46 -3.49 11.25
N ALA A 340 9.97 -2.55 12.03
CA ALA A 340 10.37 -1.15 11.95
C ALA A 340 10.23 -0.44 13.31
N VAL A 341 11.06 0.56 13.55
CA VAL A 341 10.84 1.56 14.60
C VAL A 341 9.84 2.59 14.04
N VAL A 342 8.55 2.28 14.17
CA VAL A 342 7.48 3.05 13.53
C VAL A 342 7.43 4.49 14.01
N SER A 343 7.77 4.75 15.28
CA SER A 343 7.90 6.11 15.82
C SER A 343 9.01 6.95 15.17
N ARG A 344 9.96 6.34 14.46
CA ARG A 344 10.95 7.06 13.63
C ARG A 344 10.40 7.42 12.25
N VAL A 345 9.36 6.75 11.81
CA VAL A 345 8.63 7.05 10.57
C VAL A 345 7.53 8.07 10.85
N ASP A 346 6.76 7.83 11.89
CA ASP A 346 5.66 8.66 12.34
C ASP A 346 5.73 8.88 13.86
N PRO A 347 6.30 10.02 14.30
CA PRO A 347 6.43 10.34 15.73
C PRO A 347 5.09 10.47 16.47
N SER A 348 3.99 10.71 15.78
CA SER A 348 2.67 10.85 16.41
C SER A 348 2.11 9.55 16.97
N ARG A 349 2.77 8.41 16.70
CA ARG A 349 2.32 7.09 17.13
C ARG A 349 2.80 6.65 18.51
N SER A 350 3.66 7.43 19.14
CA SER A 350 4.18 7.11 20.46
C SER A 350 4.34 8.33 21.35
N PRO A 351 4.27 8.17 22.66
CA PRO A 351 4.63 9.22 23.60
C PRO A 351 6.06 9.71 23.40
N ALA A 352 6.31 10.98 23.71
CA ALA A 352 7.62 11.58 23.58
C ALA A 352 8.70 10.76 24.33
N GLY A 353 9.79 10.46 23.65
CA GLY A 353 10.93 9.72 24.23
C GLY A 353 10.78 8.21 24.25
N ARG A 354 9.61 7.64 23.94
CA ARG A 354 9.40 6.18 23.92
C ARG A 354 9.32 5.66 22.47
N PRO A 355 10.21 4.76 22.03
CA PRO A 355 10.12 4.18 20.70
C PRO A 355 8.97 3.18 20.59
N LEU A 356 8.29 3.18 19.45
CA LEU A 356 7.35 2.13 19.05
C LEU A 356 8.03 1.24 18.00
N ILE A 357 8.20 -0.03 18.31
CA ILE A 357 8.72 -1.05 17.40
C ILE A 357 7.55 -1.97 17.01
N SER A 358 7.24 -2.06 15.72
CA SER A 358 6.20 -2.95 15.21
C SER A 358 6.85 -4.04 14.37
N SER A 359 6.52 -5.29 14.68
CA SER A 359 7.10 -6.49 14.05
C SER A 359 6.01 -7.38 13.52
N THR A 360 6.14 -7.83 12.27
CA THR A 360 5.12 -8.61 11.58
C THR A 360 5.59 -10.06 11.39
N VAL A 361 4.75 -10.97 11.84
CA VAL A 361 4.86 -12.42 11.64
C VAL A 361 3.83 -12.82 10.60
N LEU A 362 4.29 -13.49 9.55
CA LEU A 362 3.44 -13.98 8.45
C LEU A 362 3.16 -15.47 8.62
N GLY A 363 1.92 -15.87 8.28
CA GLY A 363 1.47 -17.24 8.49
C GLY A 363 1.03 -17.52 9.93
N THR A 364 1.01 -18.77 10.32
CA THR A 364 0.64 -19.19 11.68
C THR A 364 1.73 -18.78 12.67
N PRO A 365 1.41 -17.97 13.70
CA PRO A 365 2.38 -17.59 14.70
C PRO A 365 2.81 -18.78 15.58
N PRO A 366 4.03 -18.80 16.13
CA PRO A 366 4.44 -19.76 17.12
C PRO A 366 3.59 -19.64 18.40
N PRO A 367 3.46 -20.71 19.22
CA PRO A 367 2.65 -20.67 20.43
C PRO A 367 3.07 -19.53 21.41
N ASP A 368 4.37 -19.34 21.64
CA ASP A 368 4.91 -18.25 22.44
C ASP A 368 5.48 -17.16 21.52
N VAL A 369 4.56 -16.49 20.79
CA VAL A 369 4.93 -15.53 19.75
C VAL A 369 5.75 -14.35 20.28
N ASP A 370 5.45 -13.86 21.48
CA ASP A 370 6.16 -12.71 22.04
C ASP A 370 7.62 -13.04 22.31
N THR A 371 7.90 -14.13 23.04
CA THR A 371 9.28 -14.57 23.33
C THR A 371 10.02 -14.88 22.02
N ALA A 372 9.42 -15.63 21.12
CA ALA A 372 10.04 -15.97 19.83
C ALA A 372 10.35 -14.74 18.98
N VAL A 373 9.47 -13.73 18.99
CA VAL A 373 9.69 -12.45 18.30
C VAL A 373 10.82 -11.68 18.97
N ARG A 374 10.84 -11.52 20.31
CA ARG A 374 11.90 -10.80 21.01
C ARG A 374 13.28 -11.44 20.79
N ASP A 375 13.38 -12.76 20.84
CA ASP A 375 14.61 -13.49 20.55
C ASP A 375 15.09 -13.24 19.11
N HIS A 376 14.15 -13.24 18.16
CA HIS A 376 14.48 -12.94 16.77
C HIS A 376 14.91 -11.47 16.59
N LEU A 377 14.20 -10.53 17.19
CA LEU A 377 14.53 -9.10 17.14
C LEU A 377 15.90 -8.80 17.75
N SER A 378 16.32 -9.53 18.77
CA SER A 378 17.67 -9.37 19.35
C SER A 378 18.77 -9.61 18.30
N ARG A 379 18.58 -10.60 17.42
CA ARG A 379 19.49 -10.88 16.29
C ARG A 379 19.36 -9.85 15.18
N LEU A 380 18.12 -9.53 14.77
CA LEU A 380 17.86 -8.57 13.69
C LEU A 380 18.41 -7.17 14.00
N TYR A 381 18.25 -6.73 15.24
CA TYR A 381 18.71 -5.41 15.69
C TYR A 381 20.14 -5.44 16.27
N GLY A 382 20.69 -6.63 16.55
CA GLY A 382 22.01 -6.78 17.16
C GLY A 382 22.11 -6.14 18.55
N MET A 383 21.02 -6.21 19.33
CA MET A 383 20.94 -5.66 20.69
C MET A 383 20.06 -6.54 21.59
N SER A 384 20.23 -6.44 22.89
CA SER A 384 19.37 -7.16 23.84
C SER A 384 17.94 -6.61 23.84
N THR A 385 16.98 -7.51 23.78
CA THR A 385 15.53 -7.22 23.91
C THR A 385 14.96 -7.58 25.28
N ALA A 386 15.82 -7.97 26.25
CA ALA A 386 15.39 -8.46 27.56
C ALA A 386 14.57 -7.45 28.37
N ARG A 387 14.81 -6.14 28.15
CA ARG A 387 14.09 -5.04 28.82
C ARG A 387 12.99 -4.43 27.96
N TRP A 388 12.69 -5.02 26.80
CA TRP A 388 11.59 -4.53 25.97
C TRP A 388 10.27 -4.91 26.61
N GLU A 389 9.33 -3.97 26.56
CA GLU A 389 7.97 -4.13 27.01
C GLU A 389 7.07 -4.44 25.81
N THR A 390 6.24 -5.47 25.92
CA THR A 390 5.25 -5.83 24.91
C THR A 390 3.99 -5.02 25.17
N LEU A 391 3.61 -4.18 24.20
CA LEU A 391 2.43 -3.34 24.26
C LEU A 391 1.17 -4.09 23.84
N ALA A 392 1.26 -4.86 22.75
CA ALA A 392 0.14 -5.66 22.23
C ALA A 392 0.63 -6.74 21.25
N VAL A 393 -0.18 -7.79 21.13
CA VAL A 393 -0.08 -8.83 20.10
C VAL A 393 -1.42 -8.91 19.37
N HIS A 394 -1.43 -8.56 18.10
CA HIS A 394 -2.63 -8.61 17.26
C HIS A 394 -2.52 -9.74 16.26
N HIS A 395 -3.34 -10.77 16.42
CA HIS A 395 -3.46 -11.85 15.44
C HIS A 395 -4.74 -11.72 14.62
N THR A 396 -4.61 -11.75 13.30
CA THR A 396 -5.72 -11.73 12.36
C THR A 396 -5.60 -12.91 11.40
N ALA A 397 -6.43 -13.92 11.59
CA ALA A 397 -6.39 -15.15 10.78
C ALA A 397 -6.80 -14.90 9.31
N GLU A 398 -7.72 -13.99 9.08
CA GLU A 398 -8.23 -13.61 7.75
C GLU A 398 -7.76 -12.20 7.35
N ALA A 399 -6.45 -11.93 7.55
CA ALA A 399 -5.90 -10.60 7.34
C ALA A 399 -5.91 -10.18 5.87
N VAL A 400 -5.43 -11.04 4.97
CA VAL A 400 -5.23 -10.70 3.56
C VAL A 400 -5.79 -11.82 2.67
N PRO A 401 -6.77 -11.53 1.80
CA PRO A 401 -7.27 -12.52 0.84
C PRO A 401 -6.15 -13.03 -0.08
N ALA A 402 -6.02 -14.34 -0.22
CA ALA A 402 -5.01 -14.93 -1.07
C ALA A 402 -5.34 -14.75 -2.56
N MET A 403 -4.36 -14.28 -3.31
CA MET A 403 -4.46 -14.03 -4.75
C MET A 403 -3.73 -15.11 -5.56
N ARG A 404 -4.04 -16.37 -5.33
CA ARG A 404 -3.41 -17.49 -6.05
C ARG A 404 -3.85 -17.55 -7.51
N PRO A 405 -2.96 -17.95 -8.47
CA PRO A 405 -3.35 -18.21 -9.85
C PRO A 405 -4.38 -19.36 -9.97
N PRO A 406 -5.37 -19.27 -10.88
CA PRO A 406 -5.71 -18.10 -11.67
C PRO A 406 -6.41 -17.04 -10.84
N HIS A 407 -5.88 -15.79 -10.85
CA HIS A 407 -6.47 -14.66 -10.12
C HIS A 407 -6.96 -13.58 -11.07
N ASP A 408 -8.26 -13.45 -11.19
CA ASP A 408 -8.86 -12.37 -11.95
C ASP A 408 -8.92 -11.08 -11.12
N LEU A 409 -8.06 -10.13 -11.44
CA LEU A 409 -8.01 -8.80 -10.84
C LEU A 409 -9.21 -7.91 -11.22
N ARG A 410 -10.00 -8.32 -12.22
CA ARG A 410 -11.18 -7.58 -12.69
C ARG A 410 -12.46 -8.37 -12.44
N ARG A 411 -12.52 -9.11 -11.34
CA ARG A 411 -13.74 -9.86 -10.97
C ARG A 411 -14.96 -8.95 -11.07
N PRO A 412 -16.07 -9.46 -11.63
CA PRO A 412 -17.29 -8.69 -11.76
C PRO A 412 -17.73 -8.10 -10.42
N VAL A 413 -18.01 -6.80 -10.38
CA VAL A 413 -18.56 -6.12 -9.20
C VAL A 413 -20.08 -6.13 -9.22
N ARG A 414 -20.71 -6.24 -10.39
CA ARG A 414 -22.14 -6.41 -10.59
C ARG A 414 -22.46 -7.90 -10.57
N LEU A 415 -23.30 -8.35 -9.67
CA LEU A 415 -23.77 -9.74 -9.58
C LEU A 415 -25.11 -9.90 -10.32
N LEU A 416 -26.04 -9.02 -10.02
CA LEU A 416 -27.36 -8.88 -10.64
C LEU A 416 -27.67 -7.40 -10.79
N ALA A 417 -28.75 -7.07 -11.53
CA ALA A 417 -29.30 -5.72 -11.52
C ALA A 417 -29.72 -5.35 -10.08
N GLY A 418 -29.20 -4.25 -9.56
CA GLY A 418 -29.43 -3.79 -8.19
C GLY A 418 -28.61 -4.49 -7.10
N LEU A 419 -27.72 -5.44 -7.42
CA LEU A 419 -26.90 -6.14 -6.44
C LEU A 419 -25.41 -6.17 -6.84
N TYR A 420 -24.57 -5.59 -5.98
CA TYR A 420 -23.16 -5.37 -6.26
C TYR A 420 -22.28 -5.83 -5.10
N VAL A 421 -21.00 -6.07 -5.39
CA VAL A 421 -20.00 -6.46 -4.41
C VAL A 421 -18.67 -5.76 -4.70
N CYS A 422 -18.01 -5.26 -3.66
CA CYS A 422 -16.65 -4.73 -3.75
C CYS A 422 -15.80 -5.18 -2.55
N GLY A 423 -14.54 -4.82 -2.57
CA GLY A 423 -13.55 -5.17 -1.54
C GLY A 423 -12.23 -5.58 -2.18
N ASP A 424 -11.19 -5.71 -1.38
CA ASP A 424 -9.87 -6.15 -1.82
C ASP A 424 -9.87 -7.59 -2.39
N HIS A 425 -10.80 -8.43 -1.96
CA HIS A 425 -11.01 -9.77 -2.51
C HIS A 425 -11.57 -9.79 -3.94
N ARG A 426 -11.96 -8.64 -4.49
CA ARG A 426 -12.44 -8.46 -5.88
C ARG A 426 -11.41 -7.79 -6.79
N ASP A 427 -10.24 -7.44 -6.24
CA ASP A 427 -9.13 -6.75 -6.91
C ASP A 427 -7.79 -7.26 -6.36
N THR A 428 -6.78 -6.42 -6.20
CA THR A 428 -5.60 -6.74 -5.40
C THR A 428 -5.90 -6.66 -3.91
N SER A 429 -5.37 -7.58 -3.11
CA SER A 429 -5.55 -7.61 -1.64
C SER A 429 -4.69 -6.54 -0.95
N THR A 430 -4.91 -5.29 -1.34
CA THR A 430 -4.23 -4.09 -0.84
C THR A 430 -5.24 -2.96 -0.64
N VAL A 431 -4.86 -1.92 0.08
CA VAL A 431 -5.69 -0.70 0.20
C VAL A 431 -5.97 -0.09 -1.18
N GLN A 432 -4.98 -0.09 -2.09
CA GLN A 432 -5.16 0.33 -3.48
C GLN A 432 -6.29 -0.46 -4.17
N GLY A 433 -6.28 -1.78 -4.05
CA GLY A 433 -7.30 -2.63 -4.68
C GLY A 433 -8.67 -2.48 -4.03
N ALA A 434 -8.72 -2.30 -2.72
CA ALA A 434 -9.98 -2.05 -2.00
C ALA A 434 -10.65 -0.76 -2.48
N LEU A 435 -9.92 0.37 -2.51
CA LEU A 435 -10.40 1.66 -3.01
C LEU A 435 -10.84 1.55 -4.49
N HIS A 436 -10.00 0.96 -5.34
CA HIS A 436 -10.29 0.78 -6.77
C HIS A 436 -11.53 -0.09 -7.00
N SER A 437 -11.69 -1.16 -6.24
CA SER A 437 -12.88 -2.02 -6.29
C SER A 437 -14.16 -1.27 -5.92
N GLY A 438 -14.10 -0.41 -4.88
CA GLY A 438 -15.20 0.47 -4.50
C GLY A 438 -15.59 1.43 -5.62
N HIS A 439 -14.61 2.07 -6.25
CA HIS A 439 -14.85 2.97 -7.40
C HIS A 439 -15.46 2.24 -8.60
N ARG A 440 -15.01 1.01 -8.90
CA ARG A 440 -15.58 0.19 -9.97
C ARG A 440 -17.03 -0.16 -9.68
N ALA A 441 -17.36 -0.55 -8.44
CA ALA A 441 -18.73 -0.87 -8.06
C ALA A 441 -19.66 0.34 -8.13
N ALA A 442 -19.23 1.48 -7.60
CA ALA A 442 -19.98 2.73 -7.69
C ALA A 442 -20.23 3.14 -9.15
N SER A 443 -19.21 2.99 -10.03
CA SER A 443 -19.38 3.29 -11.47
C SER A 443 -20.42 2.39 -12.13
N ALA A 444 -20.43 1.10 -11.80
CA ALA A 444 -21.43 0.16 -12.31
C ALA A 444 -22.85 0.52 -11.82
N ILE A 445 -22.97 0.89 -10.55
CA ILE A 445 -24.25 1.35 -9.96
C ILE A 445 -24.74 2.61 -10.68
N LEU A 446 -23.88 3.62 -10.86
CA LEU A 446 -24.25 4.87 -11.54
C LEU A 446 -24.71 4.62 -12.98
N THR A 447 -24.04 3.71 -13.70
CA THR A 447 -24.46 3.32 -15.05
C THR A 447 -25.84 2.69 -15.04
N ASP A 448 -26.11 1.78 -14.12
CA ASP A 448 -27.40 1.08 -14.03
C ASP A 448 -28.55 1.99 -13.54
N LEU A 449 -28.25 3.01 -12.73
CA LEU A 449 -29.22 4.01 -12.29
C LEU A 449 -29.51 5.09 -13.33
N GLY A 450 -28.78 5.08 -14.46
CA GLY A 450 -28.89 6.11 -15.50
C GLY A 450 -28.29 7.47 -15.08
N ALA A 451 -27.59 7.53 -13.96
CA ALA A 451 -26.77 8.66 -13.55
C ALA A 451 -25.46 8.58 -14.34
N GLY A 452 -25.42 9.19 -15.53
CA GLY A 452 -24.22 9.22 -16.36
C GLY A 452 -23.03 9.82 -15.61
N PRO A 453 -21.77 9.54 -16.02
CA PRO A 453 -20.62 10.17 -15.43
C PRO A 453 -20.76 11.68 -15.55
N MET A 454 -20.92 12.39 -14.44
CA MET A 454 -20.71 13.84 -14.45
C MET A 454 -19.31 14.06 -15.00
N HIS A 455 -19.22 14.70 -16.17
CA HIS A 455 -17.96 15.25 -16.64
C HIS A 455 -17.47 16.16 -15.50
N VAL A 456 -16.43 15.76 -14.80
CA VAL A 456 -15.65 16.69 -14.01
C VAL A 456 -15.18 17.72 -15.04
N ALA A 457 -15.77 18.90 -15.00
CA ALA A 457 -15.37 20.01 -15.85
C ALA A 457 -13.86 20.15 -15.62
N GLY A 458 -13.09 19.84 -16.66
CA GLY A 458 -11.67 20.11 -16.66
C GLY A 458 -11.46 21.59 -16.32
N PRO A 459 -10.31 21.99 -15.79
CA PRO A 459 -10.06 23.38 -15.42
C PRO A 459 -10.47 24.25 -16.59
N LEU A 460 -11.34 25.22 -16.27
CA LEU A 460 -11.81 26.23 -17.21
C LEU A 460 -10.61 26.73 -18.02
N ARG A 461 -10.57 26.41 -19.31
CA ARG A 461 -9.65 27.05 -20.24
C ARG A 461 -9.99 28.53 -20.15
N THR A 462 -9.17 29.31 -19.47
CA THR A 462 -9.14 30.75 -19.59
C THR A 462 -8.94 31.04 -21.08
N THR A 463 -10.01 31.41 -21.76
CA THR A 463 -9.93 32.03 -23.07
C THR A 463 -9.15 33.30 -22.88
N ALA A 464 -7.89 33.30 -23.30
CA ALA A 464 -7.12 34.51 -23.46
C ALA A 464 -7.91 35.39 -24.44
N THR A 465 -8.39 36.51 -23.92
CA THR A 465 -9.03 37.59 -24.71
C THR A 465 -8.01 38.01 -25.76
N ALA A 466 -8.31 37.70 -27.04
CA ALA A 466 -7.55 38.23 -28.14
C ALA A 466 -7.76 39.73 -28.16
N THR A 467 -6.74 40.50 -27.80
CA THR A 467 -6.68 41.92 -27.95
C THR A 467 -6.68 42.23 -29.44
N SER A 468 -7.82 42.79 -29.90
CA SER A 468 -8.00 43.31 -31.22
C SER A 468 -6.97 44.45 -31.47
N ALA A 469 -6.02 44.19 -32.35
CA ALA A 469 -5.15 45.24 -32.88
C ALA A 469 -5.93 46.06 -33.89
N VAL A 470 -6.14 47.31 -33.61
CA VAL A 470 -6.66 48.34 -34.48
C VAL A 470 -5.66 48.59 -35.62
N PRO A 471 -6.05 48.54 -36.90
CA PRO A 471 -5.15 48.97 -37.97
C PRO A 471 -5.12 50.50 -38.07
N THR A 472 -3.98 51.11 -37.86
CA THR A 472 -3.70 52.49 -38.13
C THR A 472 -3.65 52.72 -39.64
N ALA A 473 -4.56 53.55 -40.13
CA ALA A 473 -4.54 54.09 -41.48
C ALA A 473 -3.45 55.16 -41.60
N THR A 474 -2.53 54.99 -42.55
CA THR A 474 -1.64 56.06 -42.99
C THR A 474 -1.94 56.34 -44.46
N ALA A 475 -2.44 57.55 -44.71
CA ALA A 475 -2.65 58.11 -46.04
C ALA A 475 -1.32 58.63 -46.60
N ALA A 476 -1.14 58.56 -47.91
CA ALA A 476 -0.49 59.51 -48.82
C ALA A 476 -0.24 58.76 -50.16
N ALA A 477 -0.85 59.16 -51.16
CA ALA A 477 -0.68 60.26 -52.12
C ALA A 477 0.06 59.78 -53.41
N THR A 478 -0.72 59.83 -54.49
CA THR A 478 -0.41 60.31 -55.86
C THR A 478 0.85 59.82 -56.57
N ALA A 479 0.63 59.28 -57.74
CA ALA A 479 1.03 59.76 -59.13
C ALA A 479 0.75 58.62 -60.11
N GLU A 480 -0.19 58.75 -61.00
CA GLU A 480 -0.06 59.08 -62.42
C GLU A 480 1.05 58.32 -63.14
N GLU A 481 0.67 57.62 -64.13
CA GLU A 481 0.77 57.83 -65.57
C GLU A 481 1.19 56.56 -66.37
N THR A 482 0.43 56.31 -67.37
CA THR A 482 0.71 56.05 -68.78
C THR A 482 0.99 54.61 -69.23
N ALA A 483 0.01 54.16 -69.98
CA ALA A 483 0.02 53.74 -71.38
C ALA A 483 0.69 52.47 -71.84
N ALA A 484 -0.13 51.74 -72.57
CA ALA A 484 0.10 51.10 -73.87
C ALA A 484 0.86 49.76 -73.93
N ALA A 485 0.25 48.85 -74.30
CA ALA A 485 0.25 47.84 -75.38
C ALA A 485 -0.37 46.52 -74.94
#